data_308cf100c7850a21df18798f41f5c3cb
#
_entry.id   308cf100c7850a21df18798f41f5c3cb
#
_cell.length_a   1.000
_cell.length_b   1.000
_cell.length_c   1.000
_cell.angle_alpha   90.00
_cell.angle_beta   90.00
_cell.angle_gamma   90.00
#
_symmetry.space_group_name_H-M   'P 1'
#
loop_
_entity.id
_entity.type
_entity.pdbx_description
1 polymer ?
#
loop_
_entity_poly.entity_id
_entity_poly.type
_entity_poly.pdbx_seq_one_letter_code
_entity_poly.pdbx_strand_id
1 'polypeptide(L)'
;MKFIKNIQDRIGVRTAMALCGGIIGLAAGILITVLVAQNIISEERAKFLSDKDQLTEQKETLEDELTRANAAWNNDKTLTEETDTQDWRLILVNEDHPLDAAYVPEALTDIGGNCQVDSRIAADLQQMLKDGAAQGLSMYVTSAYRSYDRQVDTFNSSMQKRLDQKMTPLEAYRETSSQVAMPGTSEHATGLAVDIISSQYGELDERQGDTAEQQWLMKHCQEYGFILRYPSDKSDVTGIIYEPWHYRYVGKDAAKEIMEQGITLEEYLGAD
;
A
#
# COMPACT_ATOMS: atom_id res chain seq x y z
N MET A 1 23.56 -88.02 21.77
CA MET A 1 23.09 -86.83 22.52
C MET A 1 24.05 -85.68 22.62
N LYS A 2 25.34 -85.87 22.86
CA LYS A 2 26.33 -84.72 22.88
C LYS A 2 26.48 -83.95 21.58
N PHE A 3 26.34 -84.60 20.42
CA PHE A 3 26.50 -83.98 19.10
C PHE A 3 25.36 -83.00 18.75
N ILE A 4 24.11 -83.32 19.06
CA ILE A 4 22.91 -82.46 18.83
C ILE A 4 22.96 -81.24 19.71
N LYS A 5 23.37 -81.37 20.96
CA LYS A 5 23.50 -80.22 21.87
C LYS A 5 24.53 -79.23 21.44
N ASN A 6 25.66 -79.69 20.87
CA ASN A 6 26.73 -78.83 20.34
C ASN A 6 26.32 -78.06 19.08
N ILE A 7 25.40 -78.63 18.26
CA ILE A 7 24.84 -77.95 17.09
C ILE A 7 23.82 -76.90 17.53
N GLN A 8 22.95 -77.17 18.51
CA GLN A 8 21.99 -76.23 19.06
C GLN A 8 22.69 -75.04 19.73
N ASP A 9 23.75 -75.27 20.49
CA ASP A 9 24.54 -74.22 21.12
C ASP A 9 25.22 -73.30 20.09
N ARG A 10 25.78 -73.89 18.99
CA ARG A 10 26.39 -73.09 17.91
C ARG A 10 25.39 -72.28 17.08
N ILE A 11 24.17 -72.79 16.89
CA ILE A 11 23.10 -72.05 16.21
C ILE A 11 22.64 -70.92 17.12
N GLY A 12 22.45 -71.15 18.39
CA GLY A 12 22.07 -70.12 19.38
C GLY A 12 23.08 -68.95 19.44
N VAL A 13 24.37 -69.26 19.49
CA VAL A 13 25.44 -68.26 19.50
C VAL A 13 25.51 -67.44 18.20
N ARG A 14 25.35 -68.09 17.04
CA ARG A 14 25.30 -67.38 15.76
C ARG A 14 24.09 -66.47 15.61
N THR A 15 22.93 -66.90 16.07
CA THR A 15 21.70 -66.11 16.07
C THR A 15 21.80 -64.94 17.03
N ALA A 16 22.35 -65.12 18.24
CA ALA A 16 22.60 -64.07 19.19
C ALA A 16 23.61 -63.06 18.67
N MET A 17 24.70 -63.46 18.02
CA MET A 17 25.68 -62.58 17.38
C MET A 17 25.07 -61.76 16.24
N ALA A 18 24.21 -62.35 15.40
CA ALA A 18 23.50 -61.67 14.34
C ALA A 18 22.51 -60.63 14.85
N LEU A 19 21.78 -60.95 15.92
CA LEU A 19 20.87 -60.02 16.59
C LEU A 19 21.63 -58.87 17.27
N CYS A 20 22.72 -59.13 17.96
CA CYS A 20 23.56 -58.07 18.53
C CYS A 20 24.18 -57.18 17.44
N GLY A 21 24.67 -57.73 16.36
CA GLY A 21 25.19 -56.95 15.22
C GLY A 21 24.13 -56.06 14.58
N GLY A 22 22.90 -56.57 14.42
CA GLY A 22 21.78 -55.80 13.91
C GLY A 22 21.37 -54.62 14.82
N ILE A 23 21.33 -54.84 16.12
CA ILE A 23 21.02 -53.80 17.12
C ILE A 23 22.13 -52.74 17.15
N ILE A 24 23.39 -53.12 17.13
CA ILE A 24 24.53 -52.18 17.06
C ILE A 24 24.51 -51.37 15.79
N GLY A 25 24.24 -51.99 14.64
CA GLY A 25 24.12 -51.32 13.37
C GLY A 25 22.95 -50.31 13.34
N LEU A 26 21.81 -50.67 13.90
CA LEU A 26 20.66 -49.79 14.00
C LEU A 26 20.93 -48.58 14.93
N ALA A 27 21.55 -48.79 16.08
CA ALA A 27 21.98 -47.76 17.00
C ALA A 27 23.00 -46.80 16.39
N ALA A 28 23.97 -47.32 15.68
CA ALA A 28 24.95 -46.49 14.95
C ALA A 28 24.30 -45.66 13.82
N GLY A 29 23.38 -46.26 13.09
CA GLY A 29 22.58 -45.54 12.05
C GLY A 29 21.75 -44.39 12.63
N ILE A 30 21.06 -44.63 13.74
CA ILE A 30 20.28 -43.59 14.44
C ILE A 30 21.22 -42.48 14.94
N LEU A 31 22.36 -42.80 15.51
CA LEU A 31 23.32 -41.81 15.99
C LEU A 31 23.85 -40.93 14.89
N ILE A 32 24.21 -41.52 13.73
CA ILE A 32 24.70 -40.77 12.55
C ILE A 32 23.57 -39.85 12.06
N THR A 33 22.34 -40.33 11.96
CA THR A 33 21.20 -39.51 11.50
C THR A 33 20.96 -38.33 12.43
N VAL A 34 21.04 -38.53 13.73
CA VAL A 34 20.88 -37.46 14.73
C VAL A 34 22.01 -36.42 14.62
N LEU A 35 23.27 -36.88 14.46
CA LEU A 35 24.40 -35.97 14.31
C LEU A 35 24.30 -35.14 13.01
N VAL A 36 23.91 -35.76 11.90
CA VAL A 36 23.66 -35.04 10.63
C VAL A 36 22.52 -34.03 10.77
N ALA A 37 21.42 -34.43 11.38
CA ALA A 37 20.29 -33.52 11.61
C ALA A 37 20.69 -32.34 12.52
N GLN A 38 21.44 -32.59 13.58
CA GLN A 38 21.96 -31.51 14.45
C GLN A 38 22.88 -30.55 13.71
N ASN A 39 23.72 -31.06 12.80
CA ASN A 39 24.63 -30.23 12.00
C ASN A 39 23.83 -29.34 11.04
N ILE A 40 22.84 -29.88 10.32
CA ILE A 40 21.95 -29.13 9.43
C ILE A 40 21.19 -28.05 10.21
N ILE A 41 20.62 -28.40 11.35
CA ILE A 41 19.89 -27.43 12.20
C ILE A 41 20.82 -26.31 12.69
N SER A 42 22.07 -26.65 13.05
CA SER A 42 23.04 -25.64 13.50
C SER A 42 23.46 -24.69 12.38
N GLU A 43 23.65 -25.20 11.15
CA GLU A 43 23.96 -24.40 9.98
C GLU A 43 22.80 -23.48 9.58
N GLU A 44 21.56 -23.98 9.54
CA GLU A 44 20.38 -23.17 9.27
C GLU A 44 20.15 -22.09 10.34
N ARG A 45 20.38 -22.45 11.61
CA ARG A 45 20.28 -21.47 12.71
C ARG A 45 21.35 -20.39 12.60
N ALA A 46 22.58 -20.73 12.24
CA ALA A 46 23.64 -19.77 12.06
C ALA A 46 23.33 -18.81 10.89
N LYS A 47 22.81 -19.36 9.78
CA LYS A 47 22.35 -18.56 8.64
C LYS A 47 21.20 -17.62 9.03
N PHE A 48 20.20 -18.13 9.70
CA PHE A 48 19.05 -17.32 10.20
C PHE A 48 19.50 -16.16 11.10
N LEU A 49 20.47 -16.41 12.01
CA LEU A 49 21.01 -15.36 12.87
C LEU A 49 21.78 -14.31 12.06
N SER A 50 22.59 -14.74 11.09
CA SER A 50 23.31 -13.83 10.19
C SER A 50 22.34 -12.97 9.37
N ASP A 51 21.30 -13.57 8.79
CA ASP A 51 20.29 -12.86 8.00
C ASP A 51 19.52 -11.85 8.88
N LYS A 52 19.21 -12.23 10.12
CA LYS A 52 18.58 -11.34 11.11
C LYS A 52 19.48 -10.15 11.46
N ASP A 53 20.77 -10.39 11.69
CA ASP A 53 21.71 -9.32 12.03
C ASP A 53 21.86 -8.34 10.85
N GLN A 54 21.95 -8.84 9.60
CA GLN A 54 21.95 -8.00 8.40
C GLN A 54 20.68 -7.17 8.25
N LEU A 55 19.51 -7.78 8.51
CA LEU A 55 18.23 -7.08 8.45
C LEU A 55 18.13 -5.97 9.51
N THR A 56 18.69 -6.22 10.68
CA THR A 56 18.74 -5.22 11.77
C THR A 56 19.63 -4.05 11.38
N GLU A 57 20.82 -4.32 10.81
CA GLU A 57 21.74 -3.28 10.32
C GLU A 57 21.13 -2.45 9.18
N GLN A 58 20.44 -3.10 8.24
CA GLN A 58 19.71 -2.41 7.17
C GLN A 58 18.59 -1.51 7.72
N LYS A 59 17.86 -2.01 8.71
CA LYS A 59 16.81 -1.23 9.36
C LYS A 59 17.38 0.03 10.04
N GLU A 60 18.45 -0.12 10.81
CA GLU A 60 19.13 1.01 11.48
C GLU A 60 19.64 2.03 10.45
N THR A 61 20.19 1.57 9.33
CA THR A 61 20.67 2.44 8.25
C THR A 61 19.52 3.24 7.63
N LEU A 62 18.39 2.57 7.34
CA LEU A 62 17.20 3.21 6.78
C LEU A 62 16.56 4.20 7.76
N GLU A 63 16.53 3.90 9.07
CA GLU A 63 16.05 4.83 10.10
C GLU A 63 16.94 6.08 10.20
N ASP A 64 18.24 5.94 10.03
CA ASP A 64 19.20 7.07 10.02
C ASP A 64 19.05 7.91 8.73
N GLU A 65 18.88 7.26 7.56
CA GLU A 65 18.59 7.94 6.29
C GLU A 65 17.26 8.68 6.34
N LEU A 66 16.22 8.08 6.89
CA LEU A 66 14.93 8.73 7.09
C LEU A 66 15.04 9.94 8.03
N THR A 67 15.79 9.80 9.11
CA THR A 67 16.03 10.90 10.06
C THR A 67 16.76 12.07 9.38
N ARG A 68 17.77 11.78 8.56
CA ARG A 68 18.51 12.79 7.77
C ARG A 68 17.62 13.45 6.72
N ALA A 69 16.81 12.66 6.01
CA ALA A 69 15.86 13.18 5.03
C ALA A 69 14.83 14.10 5.68
N ASN A 70 14.26 13.71 6.82
CA ASN A 70 13.34 14.54 7.59
C ASN A 70 14.00 15.83 8.14
N ALA A 71 15.27 15.75 8.56
CA ALA A 71 16.00 16.92 9.01
C ALA A 71 16.32 17.88 7.85
N ALA A 72 16.67 17.36 6.67
CA ALA A 72 16.87 18.15 5.45
C ALA A 72 15.57 18.81 5.00
N TRP A 73 14.46 18.07 5.00
CA TRP A 73 13.12 18.58 4.71
C TRP A 73 12.70 19.71 5.66
N ASN A 74 12.86 19.52 6.97
CA ASN A 74 12.52 20.54 7.96
C ASN A 74 13.43 21.79 7.87
N ASN A 75 14.67 21.63 7.41
CA ASN A 75 15.59 22.75 7.21
C ASN A 75 15.26 23.55 5.93
N ASP A 76 14.81 22.87 4.89
CA ASP A 76 14.33 23.50 3.65
C ASP A 76 12.99 24.24 3.88
N LYS A 77 12.11 23.67 4.69
CA LYS A 77 10.84 24.30 5.11
C LYS A 77 11.04 25.61 5.88
N THR A 78 12.14 25.75 6.67
CA THR A 78 12.45 27.00 7.37
C THR A 78 12.95 28.10 6.43
N LEU A 79 13.42 27.76 5.21
CA LEU A 79 13.83 28.73 4.21
C LEU A 79 12.66 29.19 3.32
N THR A 80 11.53 28.49 3.35
CA THR A 80 10.31 28.79 2.56
C THR A 80 9.22 29.51 3.36
N GLU A 81 9.41 29.80 4.65
CA GLU A 81 8.41 30.52 5.48
C GLU A 81 8.22 32.00 5.16
N GLU A 82 8.83 32.54 4.10
CA GLU A 82 8.67 33.98 3.72
C GLU A 82 7.70 34.25 2.56
N THR A 83 6.93 33.26 2.07
CA THR A 83 5.81 33.52 1.13
C THR A 83 4.60 32.65 1.47
N ASP A 84 3.96 32.93 2.60
CA ASP A 84 2.64 32.38 2.92
C ASP A 84 1.55 33.08 2.11
N THR A 85 1.37 32.65 0.86
CA THR A 85 0.13 32.80 0.09
C THR A 85 -0.09 31.59 -0.81
N GLN A 86 0.31 30.40 -0.38
CA GLN A 86 -0.03 29.21 -1.14
C GLN A 86 -1.53 28.96 -1.01
N ASP A 87 -2.22 29.03 -2.13
CA ASP A 87 -3.66 28.79 -2.19
C ASP A 87 -3.96 27.38 -1.63
N TRP A 88 -4.68 27.31 -0.52
CA TRP A 88 -5.03 26.06 0.18
C TRP A 88 -5.67 25.01 -0.76
N ARG A 89 -6.25 25.43 -1.88
CA ARG A 89 -6.85 24.57 -2.88
C ARG A 89 -5.80 23.84 -3.71
N LEU A 90 -4.62 24.43 -3.85
CA LEU A 90 -3.55 23.98 -4.72
C LEU A 90 -2.42 23.25 -3.97
N ILE A 91 -2.64 22.89 -2.70
CA ILE A 91 -1.67 22.07 -1.97
C ILE A 91 -1.40 20.77 -2.74
N LEU A 92 -0.17 20.58 -3.20
CA LEU A 92 0.26 19.36 -3.88
C LEU A 92 0.60 18.29 -2.85
N VAL A 93 0.07 17.10 -3.05
CA VAL A 93 0.32 15.93 -2.20
C VAL A 93 0.58 14.72 -3.08
N ASN A 94 1.79 14.22 -3.07
CA ASN A 94 2.26 13.03 -3.79
C ASN A 94 3.52 12.48 -3.10
N GLU A 95 4.26 11.56 -3.74
CA GLU A 95 5.47 10.96 -3.15
C GLU A 95 6.57 12.00 -2.88
N ASP A 96 6.71 13.01 -3.73
CA ASP A 96 7.72 14.06 -3.62
C ASP A 96 7.27 15.21 -2.68
N HIS A 97 5.97 15.33 -2.43
CA HIS A 97 5.35 16.36 -1.58
C HIS A 97 4.47 15.73 -0.49
N PRO A 98 5.07 15.00 0.46
CA PRO A 98 4.31 14.36 1.53
C PRO A 98 3.81 15.38 2.56
N LEU A 99 2.60 15.12 3.09
CA LEU A 99 2.07 15.85 4.23
C LEU A 99 2.69 15.35 5.55
N ASP A 100 2.80 16.25 6.52
CA ASP A 100 3.13 15.86 7.89
C ASP A 100 2.09 14.87 8.43
N ALA A 101 2.54 13.86 9.20
CA ALA A 101 1.64 12.86 9.79
C ALA A 101 0.60 13.46 10.75
N ALA A 102 0.87 14.64 11.31
CA ALA A 102 -0.04 15.38 12.17
C ALA A 102 -0.97 16.32 11.40
N TYR A 103 -0.88 16.37 10.05
CA TYR A 103 -1.75 17.21 9.25
C TYR A 103 -3.21 16.81 9.42
N VAL A 104 -4.06 17.79 9.73
CA VAL A 104 -5.51 17.67 9.79
C VAL A 104 -6.12 18.89 9.13
N PRO A 105 -7.16 18.75 8.29
CA PRO A 105 -7.89 19.89 7.74
C PRO A 105 -8.47 20.78 8.85
N GLU A 106 -8.53 22.09 8.60
CA GLU A 106 -9.01 23.08 9.58
C GLU A 106 -10.44 22.79 10.05
N ALA A 107 -11.32 22.39 9.15
CA ALA A 107 -12.69 21.99 9.46
C ALA A 107 -13.19 20.94 8.49
N LEU A 108 -13.86 19.92 9.01
CA LEU A 108 -14.50 18.85 8.24
C LEU A 108 -16.02 18.94 8.36
N THR A 109 -16.71 18.69 7.24
CA THR A 109 -18.17 18.59 7.14
C THR A 109 -18.57 17.18 6.75
N ASP A 110 -19.50 16.59 7.47
CA ASP A 110 -20.12 15.31 7.12
C ASP A 110 -21.03 15.51 5.89
N ILE A 111 -20.81 14.69 4.87
CA ILE A 111 -21.55 14.68 3.60
C ILE A 111 -22.49 13.47 3.46
N GLY A 112 -22.61 12.67 4.52
CA GLY A 112 -23.32 11.39 4.51
C GLY A 112 -22.44 10.20 4.18
N GLY A 113 -22.96 8.97 4.33
CA GLY A 113 -22.21 7.74 4.01
C GLY A 113 -20.97 7.50 4.88
N ASN A 114 -20.86 8.11 6.06
CA ASN A 114 -19.67 8.16 6.92
C ASN A 114 -18.47 8.85 6.25
N CYS A 115 -18.71 9.72 5.27
CA CYS A 115 -17.71 10.50 4.57
C CYS A 115 -17.69 11.96 5.06
N GLN A 116 -16.48 12.50 5.21
CA GLN A 116 -16.26 13.89 5.55
C GLN A 116 -15.34 14.53 4.50
N VAL A 117 -15.55 15.81 4.23
CA VAL A 117 -14.67 16.61 3.36
C VAL A 117 -14.29 17.91 4.07
N ASP A 118 -13.28 18.60 3.57
CA ASP A 118 -13.00 19.97 3.99
C ASP A 118 -14.28 20.80 3.83
N SER A 119 -14.66 21.55 4.87
CA SER A 119 -15.91 22.27 4.92
C SER A 119 -16.07 23.27 3.77
N ARG A 120 -14.95 23.78 3.24
CA ARG A 120 -14.90 24.77 2.16
C ARG A 120 -15.36 24.22 0.82
N ILE A 121 -15.24 22.90 0.59
CA ILE A 121 -15.62 22.27 -0.68
C ILE A 121 -16.99 21.59 -0.66
N ALA A 122 -17.58 21.44 0.53
CA ALA A 122 -18.81 20.64 0.72
C ALA A 122 -19.98 21.13 -0.16
N ALA A 123 -20.15 22.43 -0.32
CA ALA A 123 -21.24 23.00 -1.11
C ALA A 123 -21.08 22.73 -2.62
N ASP A 124 -19.87 22.88 -3.17
CA ASP A 124 -19.58 22.61 -4.57
C ASP A 124 -19.73 21.11 -4.89
N LEU A 125 -19.25 20.22 -3.99
CA LEU A 125 -19.45 18.78 -4.12
C LEU A 125 -20.93 18.39 -4.12
N GLN A 126 -21.70 18.91 -3.16
CA GLN A 126 -23.13 18.61 -3.08
C GLN A 126 -23.89 19.11 -4.31
N GLN A 127 -23.50 20.27 -4.85
CA GLN A 127 -24.12 20.81 -6.07
C GLN A 127 -23.78 19.91 -7.28
N MET A 128 -22.52 19.46 -7.42
CA MET A 128 -22.11 18.53 -8.48
C MET A 128 -22.93 17.23 -8.46
N LEU A 129 -23.05 16.61 -7.30
CA LEU A 129 -23.83 15.36 -7.15
C LEU A 129 -25.32 15.58 -7.44
N LYS A 130 -25.87 16.71 -7.01
CA LYS A 130 -27.28 17.08 -7.26
C LYS A 130 -27.54 17.32 -8.75
N ASP A 131 -26.67 17.99 -9.45
CA ASP A 131 -26.84 18.29 -10.88
C ASP A 131 -26.67 17.01 -11.71
N GLY A 132 -25.76 16.12 -11.35
CA GLY A 132 -25.69 14.78 -11.94
C GLY A 132 -26.98 13.97 -11.72
N ALA A 133 -27.53 14.00 -10.51
CA ALA A 133 -28.80 13.33 -10.22
C ALA A 133 -29.98 13.94 -11.02
N ALA A 134 -29.97 15.23 -11.29
CA ALA A 134 -30.97 15.88 -12.14
C ALA A 134 -30.92 15.43 -13.60
N GLN A 135 -29.77 14.87 -14.05
CA GLN A 135 -29.60 14.23 -15.36
C GLN A 135 -30.00 12.74 -15.35
N GLY A 136 -30.50 12.22 -14.24
CA GLY A 136 -30.86 10.82 -14.07
C GLY A 136 -29.67 9.89 -13.74
N LEU A 137 -28.53 10.46 -13.40
CA LEU A 137 -27.35 9.70 -12.99
C LEU A 137 -27.41 9.37 -11.49
N SER A 138 -26.96 8.17 -11.14
CA SER A 138 -26.96 7.70 -9.75
C SER A 138 -25.55 7.38 -9.30
N MET A 139 -24.95 8.31 -8.57
CA MET A 139 -23.58 8.23 -8.06
C MET A 139 -23.51 8.57 -6.58
N TYR A 140 -22.49 8.13 -5.89
CA TYR A 140 -22.25 8.46 -4.49
C TYR A 140 -20.76 8.50 -4.17
N VAL A 141 -20.42 9.21 -3.10
CA VAL A 141 -19.07 9.25 -2.55
C VAL A 141 -18.84 7.99 -1.72
N THR A 142 -17.84 7.21 -2.09
CA THR A 142 -17.46 5.98 -1.37
C THR A 142 -16.26 6.18 -0.44
N SER A 143 -15.43 7.19 -0.69
CA SER A 143 -14.28 7.58 0.15
C SER A 143 -14.09 9.09 0.06
N ALA A 144 -13.65 9.71 1.16
CA ALA A 144 -13.37 11.15 1.23
C ALA A 144 -12.20 11.39 2.20
N TYR A 145 -12.29 12.29 3.17
CA TYR A 145 -11.22 12.50 4.13
C TYR A 145 -10.76 11.19 4.79
N ARG A 146 -9.45 11.03 4.84
CA ARG A 146 -8.79 9.88 5.44
C ARG A 146 -7.59 10.35 6.25
N SER A 147 -7.63 10.18 7.57
CA SER A 147 -6.51 10.51 8.44
C SER A 147 -5.26 9.70 8.09
N TYR A 148 -4.10 10.17 8.54
CA TYR A 148 -2.84 9.45 8.38
C TYR A 148 -2.92 8.01 8.87
N ASP A 149 -3.43 7.77 10.09
CA ASP A 149 -3.58 6.42 10.65
C ASP A 149 -4.50 5.54 9.81
N ARG A 150 -5.60 6.10 9.32
CA ARG A 150 -6.51 5.38 8.43
C ARG A 150 -5.84 5.04 7.09
N GLN A 151 -4.95 5.91 6.58
CA GLN A 151 -4.16 5.61 5.38
C GLN A 151 -3.17 4.47 5.64
N VAL A 152 -2.52 4.42 6.81
CA VAL A 152 -1.66 3.30 7.24
C VAL A 152 -2.44 1.98 7.20
N ASP A 153 -3.65 1.95 7.79
CA ASP A 153 -4.50 0.76 7.79
C ASP A 153 -4.90 0.34 6.36
N THR A 154 -5.24 1.31 5.51
CA THR A 154 -5.64 1.07 4.11
C THR A 154 -4.48 0.48 3.31
N PHE A 155 -3.29 1.08 3.41
CA PHE A 155 -2.09 0.61 2.72
C PHE A 155 -1.69 -0.80 3.18
N ASN A 156 -1.61 -1.02 4.49
CA ASN A 156 -1.25 -2.31 5.07
C ASN A 156 -2.26 -3.41 4.70
N SER A 157 -3.55 -3.09 4.69
CA SER A 157 -4.59 -4.04 4.27
C SER A 157 -4.46 -4.41 2.79
N SER A 158 -4.11 -3.45 1.94
CA SER A 158 -3.86 -3.66 0.51
C SER A 158 -2.60 -4.50 0.28
N MET A 159 -1.52 -4.22 1.01
CA MET A 159 -0.29 -5.03 1.03
C MET A 159 -0.59 -6.48 1.43
N GLN A 160 -1.34 -6.68 2.52
CA GLN A 160 -1.65 -8.02 3.03
C GLN A 160 -2.44 -8.85 2.02
N LYS A 161 -3.42 -8.24 1.32
CA LYS A 161 -4.17 -8.93 0.26
C LYS A 161 -3.26 -9.49 -0.83
N ARG A 162 -2.23 -8.75 -1.24
CA ARG A 162 -1.27 -9.17 -2.28
C ARG A 162 -0.32 -10.25 -1.77
N LEU A 163 0.14 -10.14 -0.53
CA LEU A 163 0.94 -11.19 0.12
C LEU A 163 0.15 -12.50 0.23
N ASP A 164 -1.15 -12.45 0.54
CA ASP A 164 -2.03 -13.62 0.58
C ASP A 164 -2.21 -14.27 -0.82
N GLN A 165 -2.10 -13.48 -1.88
CA GLN A 165 -2.04 -13.94 -3.28
C GLN A 165 -0.67 -14.50 -3.69
N LYS A 166 0.25 -14.64 -2.72
CA LYS A 166 1.61 -15.19 -2.92
C LYS A 166 2.57 -14.30 -3.70
N MET A 167 2.30 -13.02 -3.79
CA MET A 167 3.29 -12.06 -4.27
C MET A 167 4.45 -11.95 -3.29
N THR A 168 5.64 -11.70 -3.79
CA THR A 168 6.77 -11.33 -2.93
C THR A 168 6.52 -9.97 -2.27
N PRO A 169 7.15 -9.66 -1.13
CA PRO A 169 6.97 -8.35 -0.47
C PRO A 169 7.23 -7.15 -1.38
N LEU A 170 8.23 -7.25 -2.26
CA LEU A 170 8.56 -6.17 -3.20
C LEU A 170 7.50 -6.02 -4.31
N GLU A 171 6.99 -7.12 -4.85
CA GLU A 171 5.90 -7.10 -5.83
C GLU A 171 4.62 -6.54 -5.19
N ALA A 172 4.26 -7.03 -4.00
CA ALA A 172 3.12 -6.54 -3.25
C ALA A 172 3.21 -5.03 -2.94
N TYR A 173 4.40 -4.55 -2.57
CA TYR A 173 4.65 -3.12 -2.33
C TYR A 173 4.46 -2.30 -3.62
N ARG A 174 5.12 -2.68 -4.72
CA ARG A 174 5.04 -1.94 -5.99
C ARG A 174 3.62 -1.86 -6.53
N GLU A 175 2.90 -2.97 -6.47
CA GLU A 175 1.51 -3.00 -6.92
C GLU A 175 0.55 -2.30 -5.96
N THR A 176 0.88 -2.26 -4.67
CA THR A 176 0.09 -1.46 -3.72
C THR A 176 0.34 0.03 -3.93
N SER A 177 1.58 0.48 -4.00
CA SER A 177 1.92 1.90 -4.09
C SER A 177 1.45 2.56 -5.38
N SER A 178 1.27 1.80 -6.46
CA SER A 178 0.70 2.33 -7.71
C SER A 178 -0.82 2.56 -7.66
N GLN A 179 -1.53 1.99 -6.67
CA GLN A 179 -2.99 2.07 -6.53
C GLN A 179 -3.44 2.73 -5.23
N VAL A 180 -2.62 2.65 -4.20
CA VAL A 180 -2.93 3.19 -2.86
C VAL A 180 -1.72 4.01 -2.44
N ALA A 181 -1.89 5.32 -2.39
CA ALA A 181 -0.83 6.21 -1.96
C ALA A 181 -0.26 5.81 -0.58
N MET A 182 1.04 5.94 -0.40
CA MET A 182 1.69 5.69 0.88
C MET A 182 1.15 6.66 1.97
N PRO A 183 1.21 6.28 3.25
CA PRO A 183 0.86 7.19 4.33
C PRO A 183 1.65 8.50 4.24
N GLY A 184 0.94 9.61 4.28
CA GLY A 184 1.52 10.95 4.09
C GLY A 184 1.46 11.46 2.65
N THR A 185 1.31 10.60 1.64
CA THR A 185 1.29 11.00 0.22
C THR A 185 -0.10 10.93 -0.41
N SER A 186 -1.15 10.72 0.40
CA SER A 186 -2.54 10.63 -0.04
C SER A 186 -3.25 11.96 0.04
N GLU A 187 -3.84 12.42 -1.07
CA GLU A 187 -4.67 13.64 -1.10
C GLU A 187 -5.93 13.56 -0.23
N HIS A 188 -6.41 12.36 0.09
CA HIS A 188 -7.52 12.19 1.02
C HIS A 188 -7.26 12.80 2.41
N ALA A 189 -5.99 12.91 2.82
CA ALA A 189 -5.62 13.56 4.08
C ALA A 189 -5.94 15.07 4.09
N THR A 190 -6.02 15.70 2.92
CA THR A 190 -6.39 17.13 2.80
C THR A 190 -7.88 17.40 2.97
N GLY A 191 -8.73 16.36 2.86
CA GLY A 191 -10.18 16.53 2.76
C GLY A 191 -10.65 17.16 1.43
N LEU A 192 -9.72 17.36 0.45
CA LEU A 192 -10.02 17.96 -0.85
C LEU A 192 -10.23 16.90 -1.95
N ALA A 193 -10.00 15.63 -1.65
CA ALA A 193 -10.18 14.52 -2.59
C ALA A 193 -11.38 13.65 -2.19
N VAL A 194 -12.09 13.16 -3.19
CA VAL A 194 -13.25 12.27 -3.06
C VAL A 194 -13.23 11.18 -4.12
N ASP A 195 -13.56 9.96 -3.70
CA ASP A 195 -13.83 8.85 -4.62
C ASP A 195 -15.35 8.77 -4.85
N ILE A 196 -15.77 8.99 -6.11
CA ILE A 196 -17.16 8.95 -6.53
C ILE A 196 -17.34 7.78 -7.48
N ILE A 197 -18.33 6.94 -7.21
CA ILE A 197 -18.66 5.78 -8.06
C ILE A 197 -20.10 5.76 -8.52
N SER A 198 -20.36 5.05 -9.61
CA SER A 198 -21.69 4.76 -10.08
C SER A 198 -22.40 3.78 -9.12
N SER A 199 -23.69 4.01 -8.86
CA SER A 199 -24.53 3.08 -8.10
C SER A 199 -24.82 1.78 -8.87
N GLN A 200 -24.53 1.75 -10.18
CA GLN A 200 -24.72 0.58 -11.03
C GLN A 200 -23.47 -0.32 -11.08
N TYR A 201 -22.32 0.21 -10.63
CA TYR A 201 -21.05 -0.49 -10.63
C TYR A 201 -20.25 -0.17 -9.36
N GLY A 202 -20.07 -1.15 -8.48
CA GLY A 202 -19.52 -0.94 -7.12
C GLY A 202 -18.01 -1.16 -6.99
N GLU A 203 -17.33 -1.58 -8.07
CA GLU A 203 -15.89 -1.86 -8.00
C GLU A 203 -15.06 -0.59 -8.28
N LEU A 204 -13.93 -0.46 -7.59
CA LEU A 204 -12.94 0.60 -7.84
C LEU A 204 -11.88 0.09 -8.81
N ASP A 205 -12.23 0.07 -10.09
CA ASP A 205 -11.35 -0.28 -11.19
C ASP A 205 -11.61 0.61 -12.43
N GLU A 206 -10.78 0.48 -13.46
CA GLU A 206 -10.84 1.31 -14.68
C GLU A 206 -12.19 1.29 -15.40
N ARG A 207 -13.00 0.24 -15.21
CA ARG A 207 -14.36 0.11 -15.80
C ARG A 207 -15.34 1.14 -15.23
N GLN A 208 -15.03 1.75 -14.09
CA GLN A 208 -15.77 2.94 -13.63
C GLN A 208 -15.81 3.99 -14.74
N GLY A 209 -14.71 4.20 -15.46
CA GLY A 209 -14.62 5.16 -16.56
C GLY A 209 -15.64 4.95 -17.68
N ASP A 210 -16.17 3.74 -17.83
CA ASP A 210 -17.19 3.43 -18.87
C ASP A 210 -18.63 3.74 -18.41
N THR A 211 -18.83 4.07 -17.13
CA THR A 211 -20.17 4.37 -16.60
C THR A 211 -20.64 5.76 -17.04
N ALA A 212 -21.95 5.92 -17.20
CA ALA A 212 -22.54 7.21 -17.57
C ALA A 212 -22.23 8.31 -16.55
N GLU A 213 -22.16 7.94 -15.26
CA GLU A 213 -21.82 8.81 -14.15
C GLU A 213 -20.40 9.36 -14.29
N GLN A 214 -19.42 8.49 -14.55
CA GLN A 214 -18.02 8.93 -14.72
C GLN A 214 -17.81 9.73 -16.00
N GLN A 215 -18.46 9.37 -17.09
CA GLN A 215 -18.42 10.14 -18.33
C GLN A 215 -18.98 11.55 -18.13
N TRP A 216 -20.02 11.70 -17.34
CA TRP A 216 -20.57 13.00 -16.99
C TRP A 216 -19.61 13.76 -16.05
N LEU A 217 -19.10 13.12 -14.99
CA LEU A 217 -18.17 13.73 -14.03
C LEU A 217 -16.90 14.23 -14.74
N MET A 218 -16.25 13.41 -15.56
CA MET A 218 -15.05 13.79 -16.31
C MET A 218 -15.29 15.02 -17.23
N LYS A 219 -16.52 15.20 -17.71
CA LYS A 219 -16.88 16.33 -18.56
C LYS A 219 -17.24 17.59 -17.78
N HIS A 220 -17.80 17.47 -16.58
CA HIS A 220 -18.42 18.58 -15.86
C HIS A 220 -17.77 18.91 -14.51
N CYS A 221 -16.86 18.07 -13.97
CA CYS A 221 -16.31 18.27 -12.62
C CYS A 221 -15.62 19.65 -12.46
N GLN A 222 -14.99 20.19 -13.50
CA GLN A 222 -14.34 21.51 -13.48
C GLN A 222 -15.31 22.66 -13.23
N GLU A 223 -16.59 22.52 -13.57
CA GLU A 223 -17.62 23.55 -13.31
C GLU A 223 -17.86 23.73 -11.80
N TYR A 224 -17.49 22.71 -11.02
CA TYR A 224 -17.62 22.67 -9.57
C TYR A 224 -16.26 22.78 -8.84
N GLY A 225 -15.18 22.99 -9.60
CA GLY A 225 -13.83 23.16 -9.06
C GLY A 225 -13.07 21.87 -8.82
N PHE A 226 -13.54 20.74 -9.36
CA PHE A 226 -12.87 19.46 -9.29
C PHE A 226 -12.15 19.11 -10.59
N ILE A 227 -11.11 18.30 -10.49
CA ILE A 227 -10.40 17.68 -11.61
C ILE A 227 -10.46 16.16 -11.50
N LEU A 228 -10.40 15.46 -12.64
CA LEU A 228 -10.00 14.06 -12.66
C LEU A 228 -8.49 14.01 -12.36
N ARG A 229 -8.15 13.52 -11.17
CA ARG A 229 -6.78 13.65 -10.63
C ARG A 229 -5.76 12.74 -11.31
N TYR A 230 -6.16 11.53 -11.67
CA TYR A 230 -5.30 10.50 -12.21
C TYR A 230 -5.79 10.00 -13.57
N PRO A 231 -5.60 10.76 -14.64
CA PRO A 231 -6.02 10.38 -15.99
C PRO A 231 -5.13 9.26 -16.56
N SER A 232 -5.66 8.52 -17.55
CA SER A 232 -5.08 7.27 -18.03
C SER A 232 -3.72 7.39 -18.73
N ASP A 233 -3.36 8.58 -19.18
CA ASP A 233 -2.13 8.87 -19.92
C ASP A 233 -1.08 9.66 -19.12
N LYS A 234 -1.28 9.81 -17.80
CA LYS A 234 -0.44 10.65 -16.92
C LYS A 234 0.16 9.90 -15.73
N SER A 235 0.11 8.59 -15.71
CA SER A 235 0.65 7.79 -14.59
C SER A 235 2.16 7.99 -14.38
N ASP A 236 2.90 8.32 -15.43
CA ASP A 236 4.34 8.61 -15.33
C ASP A 236 4.63 9.93 -14.58
N VAL A 237 3.68 10.87 -14.57
CA VAL A 237 3.78 12.15 -13.87
C VAL A 237 3.23 12.04 -12.44
N THR A 238 2.08 11.40 -12.30
CA THR A 238 1.35 11.35 -11.01
C THR A 238 1.81 10.23 -10.06
N GLY A 239 2.53 9.22 -10.59
CA GLY A 239 2.90 8.02 -9.85
C GLY A 239 1.74 7.04 -9.56
N ILE A 240 0.50 7.40 -9.91
CA ILE A 240 -0.72 6.61 -9.66
C ILE A 240 -1.31 6.15 -11.00
N ILE A 241 -1.88 4.95 -11.01
CA ILE A 241 -2.60 4.43 -12.18
C ILE A 241 -3.86 5.24 -12.49
N TYR A 242 -4.51 4.95 -13.62
CA TYR A 242 -5.80 5.54 -13.96
C TYR A 242 -6.87 5.26 -12.90
N GLU A 243 -7.42 6.31 -12.30
CA GLU A 243 -8.47 6.24 -11.30
C GLU A 243 -9.66 7.11 -11.69
N PRO A 244 -10.59 6.62 -12.54
CA PRO A 244 -11.74 7.41 -12.99
C PRO A 244 -12.69 7.84 -11.88
N TRP A 245 -12.56 7.28 -10.68
CA TRP A 245 -13.37 7.61 -9.51
C TRP A 245 -12.79 8.75 -8.66
N HIS A 246 -11.48 9.07 -8.78
CA HIS A 246 -10.78 9.99 -7.89
C HIS A 246 -10.82 11.43 -8.40
N TYR A 247 -11.53 12.29 -7.69
CA TYR A 247 -11.69 13.72 -8.00
C TYR A 247 -11.05 14.57 -6.92
N ARG A 248 -10.23 15.55 -7.36
CA ARG A 248 -9.54 16.49 -6.50
C ARG A 248 -10.09 17.91 -6.69
N TYR A 249 -10.44 18.58 -5.60
CA TYR A 249 -10.81 19.99 -5.61
C TYR A 249 -9.58 20.89 -5.70
N VAL A 250 -9.59 21.82 -6.67
CA VAL A 250 -8.53 22.81 -6.89
C VAL A 250 -9.08 24.22 -7.12
N GLY A 251 -10.42 24.38 -6.99
CA GLY A 251 -11.12 25.63 -7.33
C GLY A 251 -11.46 25.74 -8.81
N LYS A 252 -12.47 26.53 -9.15
CA LYS A 252 -13.08 26.53 -10.50
C LYS A 252 -12.14 27.02 -11.58
N ASP A 253 -11.35 28.04 -11.29
CA ASP A 253 -10.43 28.61 -12.28
C ASP A 253 -9.31 27.61 -12.64
N ALA A 254 -8.62 27.07 -11.65
CA ALA A 254 -7.57 26.07 -11.86
C ALA A 254 -8.15 24.77 -12.46
N ALA A 255 -9.30 24.30 -11.98
CA ALA A 255 -9.95 23.11 -12.50
C ALA A 255 -10.26 23.24 -14.01
N LYS A 256 -10.76 24.39 -14.43
CA LYS A 256 -11.03 24.68 -15.83
C LYS A 256 -9.76 24.63 -16.67
N GLU A 257 -8.71 25.31 -16.25
CA GLU A 257 -7.43 25.33 -16.97
C GLU A 257 -6.81 23.93 -17.08
N ILE A 258 -6.75 23.19 -15.99
CA ILE A 258 -6.20 21.83 -15.93
C ILE A 258 -6.96 20.89 -16.87
N MET A 259 -8.30 20.88 -16.77
CA MET A 259 -9.12 19.98 -17.57
C MET A 259 -9.17 20.35 -19.05
N GLU A 260 -9.19 21.66 -19.40
CA GLU A 260 -9.17 22.13 -20.80
C GLU A 260 -7.82 21.85 -21.47
N GLN A 261 -6.71 21.92 -20.74
CA GLN A 261 -5.37 21.65 -21.27
C GLN A 261 -4.99 20.16 -21.22
N GLY A 262 -5.71 19.34 -20.46
CA GLY A 262 -5.41 17.91 -20.26
C GLY A 262 -4.09 17.69 -19.52
N ILE A 263 -3.79 18.56 -18.55
CA ILE A 263 -2.59 18.49 -17.71
C ILE A 263 -2.91 18.00 -16.31
N THR A 264 -1.88 17.62 -15.55
CA THR A 264 -2.02 17.20 -14.13
C THR A 264 -1.90 18.43 -13.20
N LEU A 265 -2.15 18.21 -11.89
CA LEU A 265 -1.90 19.23 -10.89
C LEU A 265 -0.40 19.54 -10.77
N GLU A 266 0.46 18.52 -10.90
CA GLU A 266 1.92 18.67 -10.95
C GLU A 266 2.35 19.59 -12.11
N GLU A 267 1.91 19.30 -13.32
CA GLU A 267 2.20 20.10 -14.54
C GLU A 267 1.66 21.54 -14.39
N TYR A 268 0.48 21.72 -13.83
CA TYR A 268 -0.11 23.04 -13.58
C TYR A 268 0.71 23.88 -12.61
N LEU A 269 1.30 23.23 -11.58
CA LEU A 269 2.13 23.89 -10.57
C LEU A 269 3.61 23.99 -10.97
N GLY A 270 4.03 23.39 -12.11
CA GLY A 270 5.42 23.32 -12.53
C GLY A 270 6.29 22.47 -11.60
N ALA A 271 5.73 21.40 -11.06
CA ALA A 271 6.35 20.49 -10.10
C ALA A 271 6.52 19.06 -10.68
N ASP A 272 6.62 18.94 -12.03
CA ASP A 272 6.78 17.71 -12.81
C ASP A 272 8.27 17.37 -13.10
#